data_32b1d4cdbddc98307c874f92173a8cd5
#
_entry.id   32b1d4cdbddc98307c874f92173a8cd5
#
_cell.length_a   1.000
_cell.length_b   1.000
_cell.length_c   1.000
_cell.angle_alpha   90.00
_cell.angle_beta   90.00
_cell.angle_gamma   90.00
#
_symmetry.space_group_name_H-M   'P 1'
#
loop_
_entity.id
_entity.type
_entity.pdbx_description
1 polymer ?
#
loop_
_entity_poly.entity_id
_entity_poly.type
_entity_poly.pdbx_seq_one_letter_code
_entity_poly.pdbx_strand_id
1 'polypeptide(L)'
;ERVTRDIARGIHSYGYEVYVVTCWKKEGPSPEVTLLELPDKKVNTQKNAEAIIDVIQSLSIDIFVLPGFLWNYLGFVQKQVLCKFVYILHNIPLWEVIAKRERRKRTQGSVLKMLEWYLIAYPKFVWLKSYDKFYIKQYREVYDLVDAYVVLCDGYKTELEQILKLPKQNKISVIHNSERIIEDLNLDRKKKQIVFVGNMTYENKRVDRLLDIWGMIFERVPDWELILVGGGQEKENLQKQSVHMGLKRVVFAGGTSNVQPYYDDASVFCLTSTFEGWPLCLSEAQANGVVPIAFNCCAGIEEMLSPSGVNGILISPFDMHEFADALYQLLISPELLDKMRHNVILKSYNYSLDKIGKQWGDLFESLKS
;
A
#
# COMPACT_ATOMS: atom_id res chain seq x y z
N GLU A 1 -7.98 -6.99 0.76
CA GLU A 1 -8.89 -7.64 1.72
C GLU A 1 -9.10 -6.80 2.98
N ARG A 2 -8.04 -6.39 3.73
CA ARG A 2 -8.16 -5.53 4.93
C ARG A 2 -8.80 -4.19 4.59
N VAL A 3 -8.25 -3.47 3.61
CA VAL A 3 -8.75 -2.14 3.20
C VAL A 3 -10.22 -2.18 2.81
N THR A 4 -10.63 -3.17 2.01
CA THR A 4 -12.04 -3.34 1.61
C THR A 4 -12.96 -3.55 2.82
N ARG A 5 -12.49 -4.31 3.81
CA ARG A 5 -13.22 -4.55 5.06
C ARG A 5 -13.33 -3.28 5.91
N ASP A 6 -12.24 -2.52 6.01
CA ASP A 6 -12.21 -1.28 6.79
C ASP A 6 -13.10 -0.21 6.14
N ILE A 7 -13.09 -0.09 4.80
CA ILE A 7 -14.03 0.75 4.06
C ILE A 7 -15.47 0.31 4.33
N ALA A 8 -15.76 -0.99 4.23
CA ALA A 8 -17.10 -1.53 4.46
C ALA A 8 -17.62 -1.23 5.89
N ARG A 9 -16.76 -1.38 6.90
CA ARG A 9 -17.10 -1.03 8.29
C ARG A 9 -17.32 0.47 8.48
N GLY A 10 -16.41 1.28 7.92
CA GLY A 10 -16.54 2.74 7.97
C GLY A 10 -17.84 3.22 7.36
N ILE A 11 -18.24 2.68 6.21
CA ILE A 11 -19.49 3.03 5.53
C ILE A 11 -20.71 2.52 6.31
N HIS A 12 -20.65 1.31 6.84
CA HIS A 12 -21.74 0.73 7.64
C HIS A 12 -22.07 1.59 8.88
N SER A 13 -21.06 2.15 9.55
CA SER A 13 -21.27 3.05 10.69
C SER A 13 -22.01 4.35 10.36
N TYR A 14 -22.10 4.70 9.08
CA TYR A 14 -22.89 5.82 8.55
C TYR A 14 -24.28 5.40 8.04
N GLY A 15 -24.76 4.19 8.38
CA GLY A 15 -26.11 3.72 8.09
C GLY A 15 -26.30 3.09 6.71
N TYR A 16 -25.24 2.78 6.00
CA TYR A 16 -25.30 2.05 4.72
C TYR A 16 -25.36 0.56 4.96
N GLU A 17 -26.21 -0.14 4.21
CA GLU A 17 -26.18 -1.59 4.10
C GLU A 17 -25.06 -2.00 3.13
N VAL A 18 -24.16 -2.89 3.57
CA VAL A 18 -22.93 -3.18 2.83
C VAL A 18 -22.84 -4.63 2.43
N TYR A 19 -22.67 -4.87 1.13
CA TYR A 19 -22.44 -6.17 0.52
C TYR A 19 -21.05 -6.22 -0.09
N VAL A 20 -20.33 -7.32 0.12
CA VAL A 20 -19.01 -7.54 -0.50
C VAL A 20 -19.08 -8.77 -1.39
N VAL A 21 -18.86 -8.59 -2.69
CA VAL A 21 -18.72 -9.70 -3.65
C VAL A 21 -17.28 -10.19 -3.69
N THR A 22 -17.07 -11.50 -3.66
CA THR A 22 -15.73 -12.12 -3.62
C THR A 22 -15.66 -13.38 -4.45
N CYS A 23 -14.52 -13.63 -5.09
CA CYS A 23 -14.25 -14.90 -5.78
C CYS A 23 -13.84 -16.04 -4.83
N TRP A 24 -13.55 -15.72 -3.56
CA TRP A 24 -13.03 -16.66 -2.58
C TRP A 24 -13.69 -16.40 -1.22
N LYS A 25 -14.58 -17.29 -0.80
CA LYS A 25 -15.15 -17.22 0.53
C LYS A 25 -14.09 -17.65 1.54
N LYS A 26 -13.55 -16.70 2.30
CA LYS A 26 -12.74 -16.99 3.48
C LYS A 26 -13.66 -16.98 4.72
N GLU A 27 -13.33 -17.80 5.70
CA GLU A 27 -14.12 -18.00 6.91
C GLU A 27 -14.37 -16.69 7.68
N GLY A 28 -15.60 -16.54 8.14
CA GLY A 28 -16.07 -15.51 9.04
C GLY A 28 -16.54 -14.23 8.35
N PRO A 29 -17.85 -14.06 8.10
CA PRO A 29 -18.40 -12.75 7.83
C PRO A 29 -18.20 -11.86 9.07
N SER A 30 -17.73 -10.62 8.86
CA SER A 30 -17.94 -9.59 9.87
C SER A 30 -19.46 -9.44 10.03
N PRO A 31 -20.01 -9.35 11.24
CA PRO A 31 -21.45 -9.20 11.43
C PRO A 31 -22.02 -7.96 10.72
N GLU A 32 -21.17 -7.03 10.34
CA GLU A 32 -21.50 -5.76 9.69
C GLU A 32 -21.52 -5.83 8.16
N VAL A 33 -21.14 -6.97 7.55
CA VAL A 33 -20.95 -7.08 6.10
C VAL A 33 -21.44 -8.41 5.57
N THR A 34 -22.34 -8.39 4.61
CA THR A 34 -22.81 -9.60 3.90
C THR A 34 -21.83 -9.97 2.77
N LEU A 35 -21.26 -11.19 2.85
CA LEU A 35 -20.36 -11.71 1.83
C LEU A 35 -21.15 -12.54 0.80
N LEU A 36 -21.02 -12.20 -0.48
CA LEU A 36 -21.59 -12.90 -1.61
C LEU A 36 -20.46 -13.51 -2.47
N GLU A 37 -20.51 -14.83 -2.67
CA GLU A 37 -19.50 -15.53 -3.46
C GLU A 37 -19.86 -15.51 -4.95
N LEU A 38 -18.88 -15.08 -5.77
CA LEU A 38 -19.00 -15.09 -7.22
C LEU A 38 -18.80 -16.53 -7.77
N PRO A 39 -19.47 -16.87 -8.89
CA PRO A 39 -19.44 -18.24 -9.43
C PRO A 39 -18.07 -18.69 -9.90
N ASP A 40 -17.23 -17.78 -10.40
CA ASP A 40 -15.91 -18.11 -10.91
C ASP A 40 -14.80 -17.58 -10.01
N LYS A 41 -13.73 -18.39 -9.85
CA LYS A 41 -12.54 -18.01 -9.07
C LYS A 41 -11.68 -16.92 -9.73
N LYS A 42 -11.84 -16.67 -11.02
CA LYS A 42 -11.19 -15.59 -11.75
C LYS A 42 -12.13 -14.41 -11.86
N VAL A 43 -11.68 -13.22 -11.46
CA VAL A 43 -12.50 -12.01 -11.44
C VAL A 43 -13.01 -11.63 -12.84
N ASN A 44 -12.12 -11.65 -13.85
CA ASN A 44 -12.42 -11.23 -15.23
C ASN A 44 -13.08 -12.37 -16.03
N THR A 45 -14.32 -12.71 -15.71
CA THR A 45 -15.15 -13.63 -16.50
C THR A 45 -16.52 -13.01 -16.76
N GLN A 46 -17.15 -13.40 -17.86
CA GLN A 46 -18.50 -12.94 -18.20
C GLN A 46 -19.51 -13.43 -17.14
N LYS A 47 -19.36 -14.67 -16.66
CA LYS A 47 -20.22 -15.25 -15.65
C LYS A 47 -20.23 -14.47 -14.34
N ASN A 48 -19.05 -13.97 -13.89
CA ASN A 48 -18.97 -13.10 -12.73
C ASN A 48 -19.59 -11.72 -13.00
N ALA A 49 -19.45 -11.20 -14.23
CA ALA A 49 -20.07 -9.93 -14.59
C ALA A 49 -21.62 -10.02 -14.58
N GLU A 50 -22.18 -11.10 -15.10
CA GLU A 50 -23.63 -11.39 -15.06
C GLU A 50 -24.11 -11.56 -13.61
N ALA A 51 -23.38 -12.31 -12.78
CA ALA A 51 -23.72 -12.46 -11.35
C ALA A 51 -23.69 -11.13 -10.59
N ILE A 52 -22.77 -10.22 -10.92
CA ILE A 52 -22.72 -8.88 -10.32
C ILE A 52 -23.91 -8.05 -10.76
N ILE A 53 -24.36 -8.15 -12.02
CA ILE A 53 -25.58 -7.48 -12.49
C ILE A 53 -26.79 -7.97 -11.69
N ASP A 54 -26.93 -9.29 -11.53
CA ASP A 54 -28.01 -9.89 -10.76
C ASP A 54 -28.03 -9.40 -9.30
N VAL A 55 -26.87 -9.33 -8.66
CA VAL A 55 -26.72 -8.81 -7.29
C VAL A 55 -27.13 -7.34 -7.23
N ILE A 56 -26.65 -6.48 -8.15
CA ILE A 56 -26.99 -5.06 -8.16
C ILE A 56 -28.49 -4.86 -8.33
N GLN A 57 -29.12 -5.60 -9.22
CA GLN A 57 -30.56 -5.48 -9.50
C GLN A 57 -31.43 -6.06 -8.38
N SER A 58 -31.10 -7.27 -7.90
CA SER A 58 -31.92 -7.95 -6.89
C SER A 58 -31.88 -7.28 -5.51
N LEU A 59 -30.74 -6.68 -5.17
CA LEU A 59 -30.55 -5.96 -3.90
C LEU A 59 -30.74 -4.45 -4.03
N SER A 60 -31.08 -3.97 -5.22
CA SER A 60 -31.27 -2.52 -5.49
C SER A 60 -30.08 -1.68 -5.02
N ILE A 61 -28.86 -2.10 -5.42
CA ILE A 61 -27.62 -1.44 -5.00
C ILE A 61 -27.54 -0.03 -5.60
N ASP A 62 -27.38 0.97 -4.76
CA ASP A 62 -27.26 2.38 -5.17
C ASP A 62 -25.83 2.70 -5.67
N ILE A 63 -24.80 2.13 -5.03
CA ILE A 63 -23.40 2.43 -5.29
C ILE A 63 -22.59 1.15 -5.38
N PHE A 64 -21.89 0.94 -6.49
CA PHE A 64 -20.95 -0.15 -6.70
C PHE A 64 -19.52 0.36 -6.63
N VAL A 65 -18.74 -0.14 -5.64
CA VAL A 65 -17.34 0.25 -5.44
C VAL A 65 -16.41 -0.81 -6.00
N LEU A 66 -15.52 -0.42 -6.92
CA LEU A 66 -14.52 -1.26 -7.56
C LEU A 66 -13.12 -0.98 -7.00
N PRO A 67 -12.58 -1.81 -6.09
CA PRO A 67 -11.28 -1.55 -5.46
C PRO A 67 -10.12 -2.09 -6.28
N GLY A 68 -9.32 -1.21 -6.86
CA GLY A 68 -7.92 -1.43 -7.18
C GLY A 68 -7.55 -2.28 -8.38
N PHE A 69 -8.48 -2.75 -9.22
CA PHE A 69 -8.12 -3.46 -10.44
C PHE A 69 -8.88 -2.97 -11.68
N LEU A 70 -8.21 -3.02 -12.82
CA LEU A 70 -8.81 -2.67 -14.11
C LEU A 70 -9.69 -3.84 -14.59
N TRP A 71 -11.01 -3.66 -14.49
CA TRP A 71 -11.99 -4.70 -14.78
C TRP A 71 -12.52 -4.59 -16.21
N ASN A 72 -12.27 -5.61 -17.01
CA ASN A 72 -12.63 -5.61 -18.43
C ASN A 72 -14.16 -5.55 -18.69
N TYR A 73 -14.97 -5.94 -17.73
CA TYR A 73 -16.42 -5.97 -17.83
C TYR A 73 -17.13 -4.74 -17.25
N LEU A 74 -16.37 -3.75 -16.76
CA LEU A 74 -16.94 -2.55 -16.14
C LEU A 74 -17.97 -1.88 -17.06
N GLY A 75 -17.61 -1.59 -18.30
CA GLY A 75 -18.52 -0.98 -19.27
C GLY A 75 -19.70 -1.86 -19.70
N PHE A 76 -19.55 -3.19 -19.61
CA PHE A 76 -20.64 -4.13 -19.87
C PHE A 76 -21.66 -4.10 -18.72
N VAL A 77 -21.20 -4.12 -17.48
CA VAL A 77 -22.08 -4.08 -16.30
C VAL A 77 -22.76 -2.71 -16.18
N GLN A 78 -22.00 -1.62 -16.32
CA GLN A 78 -22.51 -0.24 -16.20
C GLN A 78 -23.69 0.05 -17.14
N LYS A 79 -23.73 -0.56 -18.33
CA LYS A 79 -24.84 -0.39 -19.28
C LYS A 79 -26.13 -1.11 -18.90
N GLN A 80 -26.08 -2.04 -17.95
CA GLN A 80 -27.21 -2.93 -17.61
C GLN A 80 -27.83 -2.67 -16.25
N VAL A 81 -27.24 -1.75 -15.47
CA VAL A 81 -27.70 -1.45 -14.12
C VAL A 81 -27.83 0.06 -13.90
N LEU A 82 -28.72 0.42 -12.97
CA LEU A 82 -28.91 1.81 -12.54
C LEU A 82 -28.30 1.99 -11.16
N CYS A 83 -26.97 2.08 -11.09
CA CYS A 83 -26.26 2.41 -9.85
C CYS A 83 -25.08 3.34 -10.17
N LYS A 84 -24.54 3.98 -9.14
CA LYS A 84 -23.34 4.80 -9.24
C LYS A 84 -22.10 3.94 -9.14
N PHE A 85 -21.08 4.24 -9.92
CA PHE A 85 -19.82 3.49 -9.94
C PHE A 85 -18.70 4.33 -9.33
N VAL A 86 -17.99 3.75 -8.34
CA VAL A 86 -16.83 4.35 -7.71
C VAL A 86 -15.63 3.45 -7.93
N TYR A 87 -14.56 3.97 -8.51
CA TYR A 87 -13.30 3.25 -8.65
C TYR A 87 -12.27 3.75 -7.65
N ILE A 88 -11.51 2.86 -7.04
CA ILE A 88 -10.43 3.21 -6.10
C ILE A 88 -9.10 2.75 -6.69
N LEU A 89 -8.16 3.65 -6.88
CA LEU A 89 -6.78 3.31 -7.22
C LEU A 89 -5.97 3.13 -5.94
N HIS A 90 -5.78 1.88 -5.51
CA HIS A 90 -5.05 1.54 -4.27
C HIS A 90 -3.52 1.60 -4.38
N ASN A 91 -3.00 2.05 -5.51
CA ASN A 91 -1.56 2.13 -5.75
C ASN A 91 -1.19 3.47 -6.42
N ILE A 92 0.11 3.69 -6.62
CA ILE A 92 0.56 4.84 -7.40
C ILE A 92 0.05 4.73 -8.84
N PRO A 93 -0.21 5.83 -9.55
CA PRO A 93 -0.50 5.80 -10.97
C PRO A 93 0.59 5.08 -11.76
N LEU A 94 0.21 4.25 -12.71
CA LEU A 94 1.12 3.44 -13.56
C LEU A 94 2.00 2.44 -12.79
N TRP A 95 1.58 2.00 -11.59
CA TRP A 95 2.31 0.99 -10.80
C TRP A 95 2.56 -0.31 -11.57
N GLU A 96 1.67 -0.67 -12.49
CA GLU A 96 1.79 -1.86 -13.33
C GLU A 96 3.03 -1.78 -14.24
N VAL A 97 3.34 -0.58 -14.73
CA VAL A 97 4.53 -0.32 -15.56
C VAL A 97 5.79 -0.47 -14.72
N ILE A 98 5.78 0.12 -13.52
CA ILE A 98 6.91 0.07 -12.58
C ILE A 98 7.17 -1.38 -12.15
N ALA A 99 6.14 -2.10 -11.70
CA ALA A 99 6.25 -3.49 -11.28
C ALA A 99 6.77 -4.39 -12.42
N LYS A 100 6.27 -4.19 -13.64
CA LYS A 100 6.72 -4.94 -14.82
C LYS A 100 8.17 -4.65 -15.17
N ARG A 101 8.60 -3.39 -15.03
CA ARG A 101 10.00 -2.99 -15.26
C ARG A 101 10.93 -3.62 -14.22
N GLU A 102 10.59 -3.53 -12.94
CA GLU A 102 11.42 -4.09 -11.86
C GLU A 102 11.52 -5.62 -11.96
N ARG A 103 10.42 -6.32 -12.27
CA ARG A 103 10.44 -7.77 -12.52
C ARG A 103 11.38 -8.16 -13.67
N ARG A 104 11.39 -7.38 -14.75
CA ARG A 104 12.30 -7.63 -15.87
C ARG A 104 13.76 -7.36 -15.53
N LYS A 105 14.07 -6.37 -14.71
CA LYS A 105 15.43 -6.13 -14.24
C LYS A 105 16.00 -7.33 -13.46
N ARG A 106 15.18 -7.97 -12.63
CA ARG A 106 15.59 -9.14 -11.85
C ARG A 106 16.01 -10.34 -12.71
N THR A 107 15.42 -10.53 -13.87
CA THR A 107 15.67 -11.70 -14.75
C THR A 107 16.95 -11.62 -15.55
N GLN A 108 17.82 -10.62 -15.34
CA GLN A 108 19.05 -10.39 -16.10
C GLN A 108 20.23 -11.36 -15.79
N GLY A 109 19.99 -12.49 -15.16
CA GLY A 109 21.02 -13.47 -14.78
C GLY A 109 21.75 -14.18 -15.96
N SER A 110 21.51 -13.78 -17.22
CA SER A 110 22.26 -14.24 -18.39
C SER A 110 22.52 -13.11 -19.36
N VAL A 111 23.62 -13.20 -20.09
CA VAL A 111 24.03 -12.20 -21.11
C VAL A 111 22.93 -11.99 -22.15
N LEU A 112 22.25 -13.08 -22.60
CA LEU A 112 21.15 -12.99 -23.55
C LEU A 112 19.96 -12.19 -23.01
N LYS A 113 19.59 -12.38 -21.78
CA LYS A 113 18.48 -11.62 -21.13
C LYS A 113 18.88 -10.16 -20.90
N MET A 114 20.14 -9.89 -20.62
CA MET A 114 20.66 -8.53 -20.51
C MET A 114 20.62 -7.82 -21.88
N LEU A 115 21.00 -8.48 -22.95
CA LEU A 115 20.88 -7.95 -24.33
C LEU A 115 19.40 -7.71 -24.71
N GLU A 116 18.51 -8.67 -24.42
CA GLU A 116 17.05 -8.50 -24.61
C GLU A 116 16.52 -7.27 -23.85
N TRP A 117 16.98 -7.08 -22.61
CA TRP A 117 16.61 -5.91 -21.84
C TRP A 117 17.01 -4.62 -22.54
N TYR A 118 18.29 -4.44 -22.86
CA TYR A 118 18.78 -3.17 -23.42
C TYR A 118 18.31 -2.90 -24.85
N LEU A 119 18.17 -3.93 -25.67
CA LEU A 119 17.81 -3.75 -27.09
C LEU A 119 16.30 -3.73 -27.34
N ILE A 120 15.49 -4.41 -26.51
CA ILE A 120 14.06 -4.58 -26.75
C ILE A 120 13.21 -3.98 -25.64
N ALA A 121 13.46 -4.38 -24.39
CA ALA A 121 12.56 -4.02 -23.30
C ALA A 121 12.78 -2.55 -22.87
N TYR A 122 14.00 -2.14 -22.61
CA TYR A 122 14.34 -0.76 -22.17
C TYR A 122 13.82 0.31 -23.12
N PRO A 123 14.01 0.22 -24.45
CA PRO A 123 13.41 1.16 -25.38
C PRO A 123 11.88 1.26 -25.29
N LYS A 124 11.19 0.13 -25.10
CA LYS A 124 9.71 0.10 -24.94
C LYS A 124 9.24 0.77 -23.66
N PHE A 125 10.01 0.65 -22.57
CA PHE A 125 9.68 1.29 -21.28
C PHE A 125 10.02 2.78 -21.27
N VAL A 126 11.20 3.15 -21.74
CA VAL A 126 11.75 4.50 -21.52
C VAL A 126 11.50 5.45 -22.71
N TRP A 127 11.79 5.01 -23.93
CA TRP A 127 11.72 5.89 -25.10
C TRP A 127 10.33 5.90 -25.74
N LEU A 128 9.80 4.72 -26.03
CA LEU A 128 8.49 4.58 -26.69
C LEU A 128 7.34 4.78 -25.71
N LYS A 129 7.58 4.55 -24.40
CA LYS A 129 6.55 4.56 -23.34
C LYS A 129 5.31 3.76 -23.73
N SER A 130 5.51 2.58 -24.37
CA SER A 130 4.42 1.79 -24.93
C SER A 130 3.50 1.24 -23.85
N TYR A 131 4.09 0.85 -22.70
CA TYR A 131 3.32 0.36 -21.56
C TYR A 131 2.57 1.49 -20.86
N ASP A 132 3.19 2.67 -20.71
CA ASP A 132 2.51 3.85 -20.16
C ASP A 132 1.27 4.19 -21.00
N LYS A 133 1.41 4.30 -22.33
CA LYS A 133 0.29 4.59 -23.23
C LYS A 133 -0.84 3.57 -23.11
N PHE A 134 -0.50 2.29 -22.97
CA PHE A 134 -1.47 1.21 -22.80
C PHE A 134 -2.27 1.37 -21.51
N TYR A 135 -1.60 1.56 -20.36
CA TYR A 135 -2.28 1.72 -19.07
C TYR A 135 -2.98 3.07 -18.94
N ILE A 136 -2.43 4.15 -19.49
CA ILE A 136 -3.10 5.45 -19.54
C ILE A 136 -4.44 5.34 -20.27
N LYS A 137 -4.49 4.58 -21.38
CA LYS A 137 -5.74 4.33 -22.08
C LYS A 137 -6.75 3.62 -21.19
N GLN A 138 -6.33 2.57 -20.49
CA GLN A 138 -7.20 1.84 -19.56
C GLN A 138 -7.69 2.72 -18.39
N TYR A 139 -6.81 3.54 -17.79
CA TYR A 139 -7.20 4.50 -16.75
C TYR A 139 -8.21 5.51 -17.26
N ARG A 140 -8.05 5.98 -18.51
CA ARG A 140 -9.01 6.86 -19.15
C ARG A 140 -10.37 6.17 -19.34
N GLU A 141 -10.39 4.95 -19.85
CA GLU A 141 -11.59 4.16 -20.03
C GLU A 141 -12.35 3.96 -18.69
N VAL A 142 -11.63 3.62 -17.62
CA VAL A 142 -12.23 3.52 -16.27
C VAL A 142 -12.74 4.89 -15.81
N TYR A 143 -11.92 5.93 -15.94
CA TYR A 143 -12.31 7.29 -15.56
C TYR A 143 -13.61 7.71 -16.26
N ASP A 144 -13.76 7.45 -17.54
CA ASP A 144 -14.94 7.86 -18.32
C ASP A 144 -16.21 7.10 -17.88
N LEU A 145 -16.08 5.85 -17.43
CA LEU A 145 -17.19 4.97 -17.04
C LEU A 145 -17.68 5.17 -15.59
N VAL A 146 -16.87 5.69 -14.67
CA VAL A 146 -17.27 5.80 -13.26
C VAL A 146 -17.82 7.17 -12.89
N ASP A 147 -18.63 7.26 -11.85
CA ASP A 147 -19.15 8.53 -11.31
C ASP A 147 -18.14 9.23 -10.39
N ALA A 148 -17.35 8.47 -9.65
CA ALA A 148 -16.24 9.00 -8.85
C ALA A 148 -14.98 8.12 -9.00
N TYR A 149 -13.82 8.76 -8.94
CA TYR A 149 -12.51 8.11 -8.98
C TYR A 149 -11.74 8.48 -7.72
N VAL A 150 -11.42 7.51 -6.88
CA VAL A 150 -10.75 7.73 -5.60
C VAL A 150 -9.27 7.38 -5.70
N VAL A 151 -8.43 8.24 -5.17
CA VAL A 151 -6.98 8.02 -4.99
C VAL A 151 -6.59 8.21 -3.53
N LEU A 152 -5.41 7.76 -3.14
CA LEU A 152 -5.03 7.64 -1.73
C LEU A 152 -4.33 8.87 -1.16
N CYS A 153 -3.91 9.84 -1.97
CA CYS A 153 -3.29 11.09 -1.52
C CYS A 153 -3.36 12.18 -2.60
N ASP A 154 -3.11 13.42 -2.20
CA ASP A 154 -3.15 14.59 -3.11
C ASP A 154 -2.08 14.50 -4.21
N GLY A 155 -0.90 13.95 -3.91
CA GLY A 155 0.12 13.73 -4.91
C GLY A 155 -0.34 12.79 -6.03
N TYR A 156 -1.04 11.71 -5.71
CA TYR A 156 -1.59 10.79 -6.73
C TYR A 156 -2.74 11.41 -7.53
N LYS A 157 -3.54 12.27 -6.90
CA LYS A 157 -4.54 13.07 -7.63
C LYS A 157 -3.88 13.94 -8.67
N THR A 158 -2.89 14.72 -8.26
CA THR A 158 -2.13 15.61 -9.16
C THR A 158 -1.46 14.83 -10.30
N GLU A 159 -0.82 13.72 -9.99
CA GLU A 159 -0.16 12.86 -10.98
C GLU A 159 -1.17 12.27 -11.98
N LEU A 160 -2.31 11.76 -11.50
CA LEU A 160 -3.34 11.18 -12.36
C LEU A 160 -4.02 12.25 -13.23
N GLU A 161 -4.27 13.44 -12.70
CA GLU A 161 -4.78 14.59 -13.45
C GLU A 161 -3.84 14.96 -14.61
N GLN A 162 -2.54 14.98 -14.38
CA GLN A 162 -1.53 15.24 -15.41
C GLN A 162 -1.49 14.12 -16.47
N ILE A 163 -1.43 12.86 -16.02
CA ILE A 163 -1.41 11.67 -16.89
C ILE A 163 -2.63 11.64 -17.81
N LEU A 164 -3.80 11.88 -17.24
CA LEU A 164 -5.06 11.87 -17.96
C LEU A 164 -5.43 13.24 -18.57
N LYS A 165 -4.61 14.29 -18.39
CA LYS A 165 -4.86 15.65 -18.89
C LYS A 165 -6.26 16.13 -18.53
N LEU A 166 -6.62 16.04 -17.26
CA LEU A 166 -7.95 16.41 -16.78
C LEU A 166 -8.04 17.91 -16.46
N PRO A 167 -9.25 18.51 -16.50
CA PRO A 167 -9.47 19.85 -16.01
C PRO A 167 -9.33 19.89 -14.48
N LYS A 168 -9.19 21.09 -13.89
CA LYS A 168 -9.10 21.27 -12.43
C LYS A 168 -10.36 20.78 -11.69
N GLN A 169 -11.52 21.00 -12.27
CA GLN A 169 -12.78 20.41 -11.78
C GLN A 169 -12.97 19.06 -12.45
N ASN A 170 -12.89 18.01 -11.67
CA ASN A 170 -13.02 16.63 -12.13
C ASN A 170 -13.56 15.74 -10.98
N LYS A 171 -13.81 14.48 -11.28
CA LYS A 171 -14.41 13.52 -10.34
C LYS A 171 -13.39 12.72 -9.52
N ILE A 172 -12.13 13.19 -9.41
CA ILE A 172 -11.12 12.55 -8.56
C ILE A 172 -11.22 13.09 -7.15
N SER A 173 -11.51 12.20 -6.20
CA SER A 173 -11.51 12.47 -4.77
C SER A 173 -10.31 11.83 -4.09
N VAL A 174 -9.82 12.44 -3.02
CA VAL A 174 -8.74 11.89 -2.19
C VAL A 174 -9.37 11.32 -0.93
N ILE A 175 -9.22 10.00 -0.72
CA ILE A 175 -9.63 9.32 0.51
C ILE A 175 -8.52 8.32 0.88
N HIS A 176 -7.90 8.52 2.03
CA HIS A 176 -6.83 7.66 2.53
C HIS A 176 -7.34 6.27 2.94
N ASN A 177 -6.44 5.31 3.04
CA ASN A 177 -6.76 4.08 3.76
C ASN A 177 -6.85 4.38 5.26
N SER A 178 -7.84 3.78 5.92
CA SER A 178 -8.01 3.94 7.36
C SER A 178 -6.99 3.12 8.15
N GLU A 179 -6.73 3.58 9.37
CA GLU A 179 -5.92 2.89 10.35
C GLU A 179 -6.65 2.75 11.68
N ARG A 180 -6.37 1.67 12.38
CA ARG A 180 -6.94 1.39 13.69
C ARG A 180 -6.22 2.23 14.76
N ILE A 181 -6.98 2.95 15.56
CA ILE A 181 -6.46 3.64 16.75
C ILE A 181 -6.20 2.59 17.84
N ILE A 182 -5.06 2.66 18.49
CA ILE A 182 -4.70 1.82 19.63
C ILE A 182 -4.96 2.64 20.90
N GLU A 183 -6.00 2.27 21.66
CA GLU A 183 -6.42 3.01 22.84
C GLU A 183 -5.48 2.79 24.03
N ASP A 184 -5.03 1.54 24.24
CA ASP A 184 -4.19 1.14 25.38
C ASP A 184 -2.74 0.91 24.95
N LEU A 185 -2.13 1.94 24.33
CA LEU A 185 -0.76 1.84 23.82
C LEU A 185 0.25 1.91 24.98
N ASN A 186 0.95 0.81 25.25
CA ASN A 186 2.01 0.74 26.27
C ASN A 186 3.38 1.01 25.65
N LEU A 187 3.85 2.24 25.81
CA LEU A 187 5.15 2.69 25.29
C LEU A 187 6.35 2.17 26.10
N ASP A 188 6.15 1.74 27.35
CA ASP A 188 7.23 1.19 28.20
C ASP A 188 7.71 -0.18 27.72
N ARG A 189 6.91 -0.85 26.87
CA ARG A 189 7.32 -2.13 26.24
C ARG A 189 8.36 -1.98 25.14
N LYS A 190 8.58 -0.77 24.63
CA LYS A 190 9.45 -0.54 23.48
C LYS A 190 10.88 -0.99 23.76
N LYS A 191 11.39 -1.85 22.89
CA LYS A 191 12.74 -2.42 22.90
C LYS A 191 13.62 -1.75 21.86
N LYS A 192 14.90 -1.94 21.96
CA LYS A 192 15.88 -1.56 20.92
C LYS A 192 15.75 -2.49 19.70
N GLN A 193 14.59 -2.44 19.05
CA GLN A 193 14.25 -3.26 17.89
C GLN A 193 13.81 -2.39 16.72
N ILE A 194 14.40 -2.72 15.58
CA ILE A 194 13.98 -2.23 14.26
C ILE A 194 13.09 -3.31 13.65
N VAL A 195 11.93 -2.93 13.14
CA VAL A 195 11.01 -3.88 12.52
C VAL A 195 10.75 -3.53 11.04
N PHE A 196 10.67 -4.56 10.23
CA PHE A 196 10.04 -4.54 8.91
C PHE A 196 8.84 -5.50 8.96
N VAL A 197 7.70 -5.07 8.39
CA VAL A 197 6.49 -5.89 8.28
C VAL A 197 6.02 -5.87 6.83
N GLY A 198 5.93 -7.03 6.20
CA GLY A 198 5.42 -7.12 4.85
C GLY A 198 5.83 -8.36 4.06
N ASN A 199 5.31 -8.47 2.84
CA ASN A 199 5.69 -9.55 1.93
C ASN A 199 7.08 -9.27 1.34
N MET A 200 8.02 -10.20 1.50
CA MET A 200 9.40 -10.09 1.02
C MET A 200 9.45 -10.33 -0.50
N THR A 201 9.27 -9.24 -1.25
CA THR A 201 9.30 -9.23 -2.72
C THR A 201 10.41 -8.34 -3.24
N TYR A 202 10.99 -8.72 -4.36
CA TYR A 202 12.03 -7.93 -5.02
C TYR A 202 11.44 -6.70 -5.74
N GLU A 203 10.27 -6.85 -6.35
CA GLU A 203 9.69 -5.84 -7.22
C GLU A 203 9.38 -4.52 -6.47
N ASN A 204 8.91 -4.62 -5.22
CA ASN A 204 8.53 -3.42 -4.48
C ASN A 204 9.18 -3.29 -3.09
N LYS A 205 9.15 -4.31 -2.23
CA LYS A 205 9.56 -4.16 -0.80
C LYS A 205 11.06 -4.06 -0.58
N ARG A 206 11.89 -4.69 -1.43
CA ARG A 206 13.36 -4.56 -1.46
C ARG A 206 14.04 -4.67 -0.08
N VAL A 207 13.70 -5.73 0.66
CA VAL A 207 14.30 -6.04 1.97
C VAL A 207 15.81 -6.31 1.87
N ASP A 208 16.30 -6.67 0.67
CA ASP A 208 17.73 -6.75 0.35
C ASP A 208 18.46 -5.44 0.69
N ARG A 209 17.89 -4.27 0.34
CA ARG A 209 18.44 -2.96 0.69
C ARG A 209 18.50 -2.75 2.21
N LEU A 210 17.49 -3.23 2.95
CA LEU A 210 17.48 -3.10 4.42
C LEU A 210 18.59 -3.93 5.06
N LEU A 211 18.91 -5.11 4.51
CA LEU A 211 20.05 -5.89 4.96
C LEU A 211 21.38 -5.18 4.66
N ASP A 212 21.51 -4.56 3.49
CA ASP A 212 22.70 -3.77 3.13
C ASP A 212 22.86 -2.56 4.09
N ILE A 213 21.79 -1.83 4.38
CA ILE A 213 21.75 -0.71 5.33
C ILE A 213 22.13 -1.18 6.73
N TRP A 214 21.55 -2.30 7.20
CA TRP A 214 21.89 -2.88 8.49
C TRP A 214 23.38 -3.27 8.56
N GLY A 215 23.93 -3.81 7.47
CA GLY A 215 25.33 -4.13 7.32
C GLY A 215 26.28 -2.95 7.56
N MET A 216 25.85 -1.73 7.25
CA MET A 216 26.66 -0.52 7.45
C MET A 216 26.72 -0.06 8.92
N ILE A 217 25.75 -0.45 9.75
CA ILE A 217 25.60 0.13 11.09
C ILE A 217 25.57 -0.88 12.23
N PHE A 218 25.31 -2.17 12.00
CA PHE A 218 25.00 -3.13 13.08
C PHE A 218 26.10 -3.27 14.14
N GLU A 219 27.37 -3.12 13.78
CA GLU A 219 28.48 -3.18 14.73
C GLU A 219 28.54 -1.94 15.65
N ARG A 220 28.04 -0.79 15.16
CA ARG A 220 28.02 0.49 15.89
C ARG A 220 26.84 0.59 16.86
N VAL A 221 25.84 -0.31 16.74
CA VAL A 221 24.63 -0.36 17.59
C VAL A 221 24.43 -1.77 18.16
N PRO A 222 25.32 -2.23 19.05
CA PRO A 222 25.39 -3.63 19.48
C PRO A 222 24.14 -4.10 20.24
N ASP A 223 23.36 -3.20 20.80
CA ASP A 223 22.16 -3.51 21.59
C ASP A 223 20.87 -3.57 20.74
N TRP A 224 20.94 -3.21 19.45
CA TRP A 224 19.79 -3.19 18.56
C TRP A 224 19.67 -4.49 17.76
N GLU A 225 18.44 -4.85 17.44
CA GLU A 225 18.09 -6.02 16.61
C GLU A 225 17.26 -5.60 15.41
N LEU A 226 17.43 -6.30 14.30
CA LEU A 226 16.58 -6.16 13.09
C LEU A 226 15.62 -7.34 12.99
N ILE A 227 14.33 -7.07 13.07
CA ILE A 227 13.26 -8.07 13.02
C ILE A 227 12.51 -7.96 11.67
N LEU A 228 12.55 -9.03 10.89
CA LEU A 228 11.92 -9.13 9.58
C LEU A 228 10.70 -10.03 9.68
N VAL A 229 9.50 -9.39 9.69
CA VAL A 229 8.22 -10.06 9.83
C VAL A 229 7.56 -10.18 8.46
N GLY A 230 7.28 -11.40 8.06
CA GLY A 230 6.62 -11.71 6.79
C GLY A 230 7.21 -12.93 6.09
N GLY A 231 6.61 -13.26 4.98
CA GLY A 231 7.06 -14.29 4.05
C GLY A 231 7.27 -13.71 2.66
N GLY A 232 7.43 -14.58 1.67
CA GLY A 232 7.53 -14.17 0.28
C GLY A 232 8.62 -14.89 -0.48
N GLN A 233 8.67 -14.65 -1.78
CA GLN A 233 9.56 -15.36 -2.70
C GLN A 233 11.04 -15.09 -2.43
N GLU A 234 11.37 -13.97 -1.80
CA GLU A 234 12.77 -13.58 -1.52
C GLU A 234 13.29 -14.05 -0.16
N LYS A 235 12.46 -14.61 0.72
CA LYS A 235 12.86 -14.97 2.08
C LYS A 235 14.16 -15.77 2.14
N GLU A 236 14.26 -16.85 1.35
CA GLU A 236 15.45 -17.71 1.34
C GLU A 236 16.69 -16.98 0.79
N ASN A 237 16.53 -16.14 -0.23
CA ASN A 237 17.63 -15.34 -0.78
C ASN A 237 18.13 -14.31 0.23
N LEU A 238 17.22 -13.66 0.96
CA LEU A 238 17.54 -12.70 2.00
C LEU A 238 18.27 -13.37 3.19
N GLN A 239 17.86 -14.57 3.58
CA GLN A 239 18.56 -15.34 4.60
C GLN A 239 20.01 -15.68 4.16
N LYS A 240 20.19 -16.12 2.91
CA LYS A 240 21.52 -16.37 2.35
C LYS A 240 22.37 -15.11 2.28
N GLN A 241 21.77 -13.97 1.87
CA GLN A 241 22.45 -12.66 1.87
C GLN A 241 22.91 -12.28 3.27
N SER A 242 22.05 -12.38 4.28
CA SER A 242 22.37 -12.06 5.67
C SER A 242 23.56 -12.89 6.20
N VAL A 243 23.57 -14.20 5.90
CA VAL A 243 24.68 -15.10 6.26
C VAL A 243 25.96 -14.73 5.52
N HIS A 244 25.88 -14.50 4.20
CA HIS A 244 27.03 -14.15 3.38
C HIS A 244 27.70 -12.83 3.83
N MET A 245 26.89 -11.86 4.25
CA MET A 245 27.37 -10.57 4.78
C MET A 245 27.83 -10.67 6.26
N GLY A 246 27.69 -11.81 6.92
CA GLY A 246 28.06 -11.97 8.32
C GLY A 246 27.21 -11.14 9.30
N LEU A 247 25.99 -10.78 8.92
CA LEU A 247 25.11 -9.93 9.72
C LEU A 247 24.71 -10.63 11.02
N LYS A 248 24.77 -9.88 12.12
CA LYS A 248 24.34 -10.35 13.43
C LYS A 248 23.03 -9.67 13.84
N ARG A 249 22.29 -10.30 14.74
CA ARG A 249 21.04 -9.78 15.33
C ARG A 249 19.97 -9.46 14.26
N VAL A 250 19.89 -10.30 13.22
CA VAL A 250 18.82 -10.30 12.21
C VAL A 250 17.93 -11.50 12.48
N VAL A 251 16.65 -11.24 12.75
CA VAL A 251 15.64 -12.26 13.02
C VAL A 251 14.62 -12.31 11.89
N PHE A 252 14.52 -13.45 11.22
CA PHE A 252 13.47 -13.73 10.24
C PHE A 252 12.28 -14.39 10.94
N ALA A 253 11.34 -13.59 11.42
CA ALA A 253 10.20 -14.05 12.21
C ALA A 253 9.18 -14.91 11.42
N GLY A 254 9.21 -14.82 10.07
CA GLY A 254 8.27 -15.53 9.22
C GLY A 254 6.93 -14.81 9.05
N GLY A 255 6.02 -15.43 8.30
CA GLY A 255 4.67 -14.91 8.08
C GLY A 255 3.77 -15.16 9.28
N THR A 256 2.98 -14.16 9.67
CA THR A 256 2.00 -14.25 10.74
C THR A 256 0.72 -13.50 10.38
N SER A 257 -0.40 -13.93 10.92
CA SER A 257 -1.67 -13.19 10.88
C SER A 257 -1.79 -12.16 12.02
N ASN A 258 -0.93 -12.24 13.05
CA ASN A 258 -0.90 -11.31 14.17
C ASN A 258 0.45 -10.61 14.23
N VAL A 259 0.51 -9.40 13.67
CA VAL A 259 1.73 -8.55 13.65
C VAL A 259 1.84 -7.64 14.87
N GLN A 260 0.75 -7.50 15.66
CA GLN A 260 0.69 -6.58 16.80
C GLN A 260 1.84 -6.73 17.80
N PRO A 261 2.24 -7.94 18.25
CA PRO A 261 3.35 -8.10 19.21
C PRO A 261 4.68 -7.50 18.72
N TYR A 262 4.92 -7.51 17.40
CA TYR A 262 6.15 -6.93 16.83
C TYR A 262 6.11 -5.40 16.84
N TYR A 263 4.94 -4.81 16.59
CA TYR A 263 4.78 -3.37 16.74
C TYR A 263 4.82 -2.94 18.21
N ASP A 264 4.27 -3.73 19.13
CA ASP A 264 4.32 -3.44 20.57
C ASP A 264 5.76 -3.31 21.08
N ASP A 265 6.64 -4.20 20.64
CA ASP A 265 8.02 -4.29 21.08
C ASP A 265 8.97 -3.34 20.30
N ALA A 266 8.73 -3.08 19.02
CA ALA A 266 9.64 -2.32 18.18
C ALA A 266 9.64 -0.82 18.49
N SER A 267 10.81 -0.19 18.31
CA SER A 267 10.98 1.28 18.43
C SER A 267 11.06 1.98 17.07
N VAL A 268 11.60 1.34 16.06
CA VAL A 268 11.80 1.91 14.72
C VAL A 268 11.25 0.96 13.65
N PHE A 269 10.60 1.52 12.65
CA PHE A 269 10.11 0.79 11.47
C PHE A 269 10.86 1.24 10.23
N CYS A 270 11.39 0.29 9.45
CA CYS A 270 12.12 0.59 8.22
C CYS A 270 11.37 0.11 6.97
N LEU A 271 11.24 0.99 5.96
CA LEU A 271 10.63 0.67 4.68
C LEU A 271 11.54 1.07 3.52
N THR A 272 12.07 0.08 2.80
CA THR A 272 13.05 0.26 1.72
C THR A 272 12.46 0.02 0.32
N SER A 273 11.15 0.18 0.20
CA SER A 273 10.38 -0.11 -1.00
C SER A 273 10.79 0.73 -2.22
N THR A 274 10.60 0.16 -3.41
CA THR A 274 10.77 0.87 -4.68
C THR A 274 9.55 1.76 -5.00
N PHE A 275 8.36 1.30 -4.63
CA PHE A 275 7.10 2.03 -4.77
C PHE A 275 6.06 1.48 -3.79
N GLU A 276 5.13 2.31 -3.40
CA GLU A 276 3.97 1.95 -2.56
C GLU A 276 2.75 2.79 -2.98
N GLY A 277 1.56 2.26 -2.77
CA GLY A 277 0.35 3.07 -2.85
C GLY A 277 0.16 3.87 -1.56
N TRP A 278 -0.24 3.17 -0.53
CA TRP A 278 -0.36 3.65 0.85
C TRP A 278 0.02 2.50 1.76
N PRO A 279 1.28 2.44 2.22
CA PRO A 279 1.78 1.28 2.96
C PRO A 279 1.13 1.17 4.34
N LEU A 280 0.16 0.24 4.50
CA LEU A 280 -0.54 0.01 5.77
C LEU A 280 0.43 -0.31 6.92
N CYS A 281 1.50 -1.04 6.64
CA CYS A 281 2.53 -1.33 7.66
C CYS A 281 3.21 -0.07 8.22
N LEU A 282 3.24 1.03 7.45
CA LEU A 282 3.75 2.31 7.90
C LEU A 282 2.72 3.02 8.79
N SER A 283 1.43 3.05 8.41
CA SER A 283 0.37 3.60 9.26
C SER A 283 0.19 2.77 10.54
N GLU A 284 0.30 1.44 10.46
CA GLU A 284 0.33 0.55 11.64
C GLU A 284 1.48 0.92 12.57
N ALA A 285 2.69 1.13 12.02
CA ALA A 285 3.84 1.54 12.82
C ALA A 285 3.57 2.87 13.53
N GLN A 286 3.05 3.88 12.81
CA GLN A 286 2.70 5.17 13.39
C GLN A 286 1.67 5.04 14.51
N ALA A 287 0.59 4.29 14.30
CA ALA A 287 -0.47 4.05 15.30
C ALA A 287 0.05 3.36 16.57
N ASN A 288 1.11 2.57 16.43
CA ASN A 288 1.76 1.87 17.54
C ASN A 288 2.95 2.65 18.15
N GLY A 289 3.18 3.90 17.79
CA GLY A 289 4.31 4.69 18.29
C GLY A 289 5.67 4.14 17.87
N VAL A 290 5.74 3.42 16.76
CA VAL A 290 6.99 2.95 16.15
C VAL A 290 7.42 3.98 15.10
N VAL A 291 8.59 4.58 15.27
CA VAL A 291 9.05 5.69 14.42
C VAL A 291 9.46 5.18 13.04
N PRO A 292 8.79 5.60 11.96
CA PRO A 292 9.12 5.13 10.62
C PRO A 292 10.26 5.91 9.99
N ILE A 293 11.12 5.18 9.26
CA ILE A 293 12.09 5.71 8.32
C ILE A 293 11.90 5.02 6.97
N ALA A 294 11.81 5.79 5.89
CA ALA A 294 11.51 5.26 4.56
C ALA A 294 12.16 6.07 3.45
N PHE A 295 12.43 5.42 2.30
CA PHE A 295 12.75 6.15 1.07
C PHE A 295 11.54 6.98 0.62
N ASN A 296 11.77 8.23 0.23
CA ASN A 296 10.79 9.09 -0.43
C ASN A 296 10.57 8.62 -1.89
N CYS A 297 10.00 7.43 -2.05
CA CYS A 297 9.84 6.80 -3.35
C CYS A 297 8.46 7.06 -4.00
N CYS A 298 7.54 7.69 -3.28
CA CYS A 298 6.20 7.99 -3.78
C CYS A 298 5.46 9.00 -2.89
N ALA A 299 4.48 9.69 -3.47
CA ALA A 299 3.71 10.72 -2.79
C ALA A 299 2.97 10.24 -1.53
N GLY A 300 2.53 8.97 -1.51
CA GLY A 300 1.87 8.41 -0.32
C GLY A 300 2.79 8.36 0.90
N ILE A 301 4.05 7.92 0.74
CA ILE A 301 5.05 7.93 1.83
C ILE A 301 5.41 9.36 2.21
N GLU A 302 5.59 10.24 1.23
CA GLU A 302 5.87 11.66 1.47
C GLU A 302 4.80 12.30 2.34
N GLU A 303 3.51 12.11 2.03
CA GLU A 303 2.40 12.65 2.80
C GLU A 303 2.32 12.08 4.21
N MET A 304 2.58 10.77 4.37
CA MET A 304 2.54 10.11 5.68
C MET A 304 3.65 10.59 6.61
N LEU A 305 4.85 10.85 6.10
CA LEU A 305 6.03 11.17 6.90
C LEU A 305 6.36 12.66 6.95
N SER A 306 5.71 13.50 6.13
CA SER A 306 5.94 14.95 6.17
C SER A 306 5.33 15.61 7.40
N PRO A 307 6.03 16.60 8.01
CA PRO A 307 7.41 16.98 7.71
C PRO A 307 8.41 15.93 8.21
N SER A 308 9.47 15.70 7.42
CA SER A 308 10.56 14.81 7.81
C SER A 308 11.22 15.26 9.09
N GLY A 309 11.60 14.32 9.97
CA GLY A 309 12.12 14.60 11.30
C GLY A 309 11.03 14.87 12.35
N VAL A 310 9.75 14.91 11.97
CA VAL A 310 8.60 15.06 12.87
C VAL A 310 7.71 13.81 12.86
N ASN A 311 7.16 13.45 11.72
CA ASN A 311 6.22 12.32 11.56
C ASN A 311 6.91 11.03 11.12
N GLY A 312 8.22 10.99 11.13
CA GLY A 312 9.11 9.94 10.63
C GLY A 312 10.27 10.58 9.86
N ILE A 313 11.10 9.77 9.23
CA ILE A 313 12.25 10.23 8.46
C ILE A 313 12.08 9.85 6.98
N LEU A 314 12.12 10.85 6.11
CA LEU A 314 12.15 10.68 4.66
C LEU A 314 13.58 10.72 4.17
N ILE A 315 13.99 9.70 3.42
CA ILE A 315 15.32 9.58 2.84
C ILE A 315 15.24 9.75 1.33
N SER A 316 16.23 10.37 0.74
CA SER A 316 16.35 10.50 -0.72
C SER A 316 16.17 9.14 -1.41
N PRO A 317 15.45 9.07 -2.55
CA PRO A 317 15.12 7.80 -3.17
C PRO A 317 16.36 6.94 -3.42
N PHE A 318 16.40 5.80 -2.73
CA PHE A 318 17.38 4.72 -2.85
C PHE A 318 18.81 5.07 -2.44
N ASP A 319 19.03 6.18 -1.71
CA ASP A 319 20.31 6.48 -1.08
C ASP A 319 20.44 5.67 0.22
N MET A 320 21.14 4.53 0.11
CA MET A 320 21.33 3.61 1.24
C MET A 320 22.30 4.16 2.30
N HIS A 321 23.25 5.04 1.91
CA HIS A 321 24.17 5.68 2.86
C HIS A 321 23.44 6.73 3.69
N GLU A 322 22.64 7.61 3.06
CA GLU A 322 21.79 8.56 3.78
C GLU A 322 20.84 7.83 4.72
N PHE A 323 20.25 6.69 4.28
CA PHE A 323 19.38 5.88 5.12
C PHE A 323 20.12 5.30 6.34
N ALA A 324 21.29 4.73 6.12
CA ALA A 324 22.11 4.16 7.18
C ALA A 324 22.53 5.22 8.21
N ASP A 325 22.96 6.39 7.76
CA ASP A 325 23.35 7.49 8.64
C ASP A 325 22.16 8.05 9.44
N ALA A 326 21.03 8.28 8.79
CA ALA A 326 19.81 8.76 9.47
C ALA A 326 19.28 7.73 10.46
N LEU A 327 19.26 6.44 10.09
CA LEU A 327 18.89 5.36 10.98
C LEU A 327 19.84 5.30 12.19
N TYR A 328 21.15 5.34 11.98
CA TYR A 328 22.12 5.35 13.06
C TYR A 328 21.89 6.51 14.03
N GLN A 329 21.71 7.74 13.53
CA GLN A 329 21.44 8.91 14.38
C GLN A 329 20.17 8.73 15.22
N LEU A 330 19.11 8.15 14.63
CA LEU A 330 17.86 7.86 15.34
C LEU A 330 18.08 6.84 16.48
N LEU A 331 18.87 5.78 16.22
CA LEU A 331 19.11 4.69 17.18
C LEU A 331 19.96 5.12 18.38
N ILE A 332 20.86 6.10 18.22
CA ILE A 332 21.71 6.60 19.30
C ILE A 332 21.13 7.84 20.02
N SER A 333 19.95 8.34 19.62
CA SER A 333 19.32 9.53 20.17
C SER A 333 17.95 9.23 20.79
N PRO A 334 17.90 8.69 22.04
CA PRO A 334 16.64 8.32 22.69
C PRO A 334 15.63 9.49 22.78
N GLU A 335 16.11 10.69 23.03
CA GLU A 335 15.28 11.90 23.14
C GLU A 335 14.59 12.24 21.80
N LEU A 336 15.32 12.12 20.68
CA LEU A 336 14.77 12.32 19.34
C LEU A 336 13.73 11.25 19.04
N LEU A 337 14.04 9.99 19.35
CA LEU A 337 13.14 8.84 19.14
C LEU A 337 11.83 9.03 19.94
N ASP A 338 11.89 9.43 21.20
CA ASP A 338 10.71 9.66 22.03
C ASP A 338 9.87 10.83 21.54
N LYS A 339 10.52 11.94 21.16
CA LYS A 339 9.82 13.09 20.58
C LYS A 339 9.07 12.71 19.30
N MET A 340 9.72 11.96 18.40
CA MET A 340 9.09 11.53 17.16
C MET A 340 7.97 10.52 17.41
N ARG A 341 8.13 9.63 18.41
CA ARG A 341 7.11 8.65 18.80
C ARG A 341 5.76 9.30 19.11
N HIS A 342 5.75 10.39 19.88
CA HIS A 342 4.52 11.12 20.18
C HIS A 342 3.90 11.72 18.91
N ASN A 343 4.72 12.27 18.04
CA ASN A 343 4.23 12.92 16.82
C ASN A 343 3.62 11.90 15.84
N VAL A 344 4.23 10.72 15.67
CA VAL A 344 3.71 9.70 14.75
C VAL A 344 2.38 9.13 15.23
N ILE A 345 2.18 9.01 16.55
CA ILE A 345 0.89 8.64 17.12
C ILE A 345 -0.16 9.70 16.78
N LEU A 346 0.14 10.98 17.01
CA LEU A 346 -0.78 12.06 16.68
C LEU A 346 -1.10 12.10 15.18
N LYS A 347 -0.10 11.87 14.32
CA LYS A 347 -0.30 11.80 12.86
C LYS A 347 -1.26 10.67 12.47
N SER A 348 -1.19 9.50 13.12
CA SER A 348 -2.05 8.35 12.82
C SER A 348 -3.53 8.62 13.04
N TYR A 349 -3.91 9.51 13.98
CA TYR A 349 -5.30 9.89 14.18
C TYR A 349 -5.96 10.56 12.98
N ASN A 350 -5.18 11.08 12.04
CA ASN A 350 -5.72 11.62 10.78
C ASN A 350 -6.29 10.54 9.88
N TYR A 351 -5.89 9.30 10.09
CA TYR A 351 -6.30 8.14 9.31
C TYR A 351 -7.28 7.22 10.08
N SER A 352 -7.86 7.70 11.19
CA SER A 352 -8.82 6.91 11.97
C SER A 352 -10.00 6.45 11.13
N LEU A 353 -10.54 5.27 11.46
CA LEU A 353 -11.68 4.68 10.76
C LEU A 353 -12.87 5.64 10.68
N ASP A 354 -13.15 6.38 11.78
CA ASP A 354 -14.25 7.33 11.83
C ASP A 354 -14.04 8.51 10.85
N LYS A 355 -12.84 9.10 10.81
CA LYS A 355 -12.55 10.20 9.87
C LYS A 355 -12.64 9.75 8.42
N ILE A 356 -12.06 8.59 8.12
CA ILE A 356 -12.08 8.05 6.75
C ILE A 356 -13.48 7.56 6.38
N GLY A 357 -14.20 6.92 7.31
CA GLY A 357 -15.60 6.54 7.12
C GLY A 357 -16.49 7.75 6.81
N LYS A 358 -16.28 8.87 7.51
CA LYS A 358 -16.98 10.13 7.20
C LYS A 358 -16.72 10.61 5.77
N GLN A 359 -15.47 10.60 5.32
CA GLN A 359 -15.12 11.01 3.95
C GLN A 359 -15.82 10.12 2.89
N TRP A 360 -15.92 8.82 3.15
CA TRP A 360 -16.69 7.91 2.30
C TRP A 360 -18.18 8.23 2.30
N GLY A 361 -18.76 8.49 3.48
CA GLY A 361 -20.16 8.92 3.61
C GLY A 361 -20.43 10.21 2.82
N ASP A 362 -19.60 11.24 3.00
CA ASP A 362 -19.71 12.52 2.30
C ASP A 362 -19.62 12.35 0.76
N LEU A 363 -18.72 11.48 0.28
CA LEU A 363 -18.62 11.14 -1.14
C LEU A 363 -19.92 10.47 -1.63
N PHE A 364 -20.45 9.50 -0.92
CA PHE A 364 -21.65 8.77 -1.32
C PHE A 364 -22.89 9.65 -1.34
N GLU A 365 -23.05 10.55 -0.38
CA GLU A 365 -24.14 11.52 -0.39
C GLU A 365 -24.04 12.46 -1.60
N SER A 366 -22.83 12.88 -1.97
CA SER A 366 -22.62 13.70 -3.17
C SER A 366 -22.98 13.00 -4.49
N LEU A 367 -23.00 11.68 -4.52
CA LEU A 367 -23.36 10.90 -5.70
C LEU A 367 -24.86 10.63 -5.82
N LYS A 368 -25.62 10.79 -4.73
CA LYS A 368 -27.09 10.65 -4.74
C LYS A 368 -27.79 11.91 -5.24
N SER A 369 -27.11 13.07 -5.12
CA SER A 369 -27.59 14.36 -5.61
C SER A 369 -27.33 14.50 -7.12
#